data_2507a13601eee7e283f6a770138e7e65
#
_entry.id   2507a13601eee7e283f6a770138e7e65
#
_cell.length_a   1.000
_cell.length_b   1.000
_cell.length_c   1.000
_cell.angle_alpha   90.00
_cell.angle_beta   90.00
_cell.angle_gamma   90.00
#
_symmetry.space_group_name_H-M   'P 1'
#
loop_
_entity.id
_entity.type
_entity.pdbx_description
1 polymer ?
#
loop_
_entity_poly.entity_id
_entity_poly.type
_entity_poly.pdbx_seq_one_letter_code
_entity_poly.pdbx_strand_id
1 'polypeptide(L)'
;MVLQTNSSTSPIGTSQSKEVVELRSLEELIADREAVMAAYEKKGYRFFDGGKDYNVNIFGVRVDNPESIRFDDYLCAIYREDGEWKHHVWTATTDPGRHWLENPLSPKGTAILMPGQYRSTWKIAKHQGKYEALCQRKPVKVWRDNNKDDILDYGCEETQEGLFGINIHRSNPRTQSYLVEKWSAGCQVFQKVDDYNLFMEICNKSAKAFGNSFTYTLFEERDFAS
;
A
#
# COMPACT_ATOMS: atom_id res chain seq x y z
N MET A 1 -28.33 79.17 -18.28
CA MET A 1 -27.21 78.59 -17.56
C MET A 1 -27.68 77.22 -17.07
N VAL A 2 -27.41 76.14 -17.84
CA VAL A 2 -27.91 74.80 -17.62
C VAL A 2 -26.78 73.95 -17.05
N LEU A 3 -26.96 73.45 -15.81
CA LEU A 3 -26.03 72.54 -15.17
C LEU A 3 -26.34 71.08 -15.61
N GLN A 4 -25.35 70.47 -16.27
CA GLN A 4 -25.37 69.05 -16.59
C GLN A 4 -24.87 68.26 -15.37
N THR A 5 -25.64 67.30 -14.91
CA THR A 5 -25.21 66.33 -13.89
C THR A 5 -24.75 65.05 -14.62
N ASN A 6 -23.46 64.77 -14.55
CA ASN A 6 -22.90 63.50 -15.01
C ASN A 6 -23.10 62.40 -13.94
N SER A 7 -23.87 61.39 -14.27
CA SER A 7 -23.95 60.18 -13.46
C SER A 7 -22.93 59.15 -14.00
N SER A 8 -21.90 58.87 -13.24
CA SER A 8 -20.97 57.79 -13.49
C SER A 8 -21.48 56.47 -12.86
N THR A 9 -21.89 55.57 -13.71
CA THR A 9 -22.16 54.16 -13.30
C THR A 9 -20.86 53.39 -13.30
N SER A 10 -20.42 52.94 -12.12
CA SER A 10 -19.31 52.00 -11.97
C SER A 10 -19.78 50.57 -12.30
N PRO A 11 -18.96 49.75 -13.01
CA PRO A 11 -19.32 48.39 -13.25
C PRO A 11 -19.23 47.53 -11.98
N ILE A 12 -20.26 46.75 -11.75
CA ILE A 12 -20.33 45.75 -10.69
C ILE A 12 -19.31 44.65 -11.01
N GLY A 13 -18.26 44.56 -10.23
CA GLY A 13 -17.28 43.48 -10.30
C GLY A 13 -17.93 42.15 -9.94
N THR A 14 -18.00 41.22 -10.87
CA THR A 14 -18.32 39.82 -10.62
C THR A 14 -17.24 39.19 -9.75
N SER A 15 -17.58 38.95 -8.48
CA SER A 15 -16.80 38.14 -7.57
C SER A 15 -16.74 36.71 -8.12
N GLN A 16 -15.63 36.32 -8.74
CA GLN A 16 -15.35 34.91 -8.97
C GLN A 16 -15.10 34.27 -7.61
N SER A 17 -16.05 33.45 -7.15
CA SER A 17 -15.82 32.52 -6.05
C SER A 17 -14.69 31.59 -6.43
N LYS A 18 -13.53 31.69 -5.79
CA LYS A 18 -12.51 30.65 -5.85
C LYS A 18 -13.14 29.38 -5.30
N GLU A 19 -13.39 28.39 -6.16
CA GLU A 19 -13.66 27.03 -5.71
C GLU A 19 -12.50 26.60 -4.82
N VAL A 20 -12.78 26.38 -3.56
CA VAL A 20 -11.84 25.73 -2.64
C VAL A 20 -11.86 24.27 -3.04
N VAL A 21 -10.85 23.84 -3.79
CA VAL A 21 -10.64 22.42 -4.04
C VAL A 21 -10.22 21.80 -2.71
N GLU A 22 -11.13 21.10 -2.08
CA GLU A 22 -10.86 20.33 -0.87
C GLU A 22 -9.92 19.18 -1.25
N LEU A 23 -8.71 19.16 -0.68
CA LEU A 23 -7.73 18.10 -0.93
C LEU A 23 -8.23 16.83 -0.25
N ARG A 24 -8.40 15.76 -1.05
CA ARG A 24 -8.79 14.43 -0.57
C ARG A 24 -7.69 13.85 0.32
N SER A 25 -8.07 13.16 1.38
CA SER A 25 -7.13 12.40 2.22
C SER A 25 -6.55 11.20 1.46
N LEU A 26 -5.42 10.69 1.93
CA LEU A 26 -4.83 9.46 1.37
C LEU A 26 -5.83 8.29 1.44
N GLU A 27 -6.56 8.14 2.55
CA GLU A 27 -7.56 7.07 2.70
C GLU A 27 -8.67 7.17 1.65
N GLU A 28 -9.17 8.38 1.36
CA GLU A 28 -10.16 8.60 0.30
C GLU A 28 -9.61 8.30 -1.10
N LEU A 29 -8.34 8.62 -1.35
CA LEU A 29 -7.70 8.35 -2.64
C LEU A 29 -7.48 6.84 -2.84
N ILE A 30 -6.96 6.14 -1.84
CA ILE A 30 -6.71 4.69 -1.94
C ILE A 30 -8.00 3.86 -1.88
N ALA A 31 -9.12 4.42 -1.42
CA ALA A 31 -10.46 3.81 -1.48
C ALA A 31 -11.18 4.07 -2.82
N ASP A 32 -10.69 5.01 -3.61
CA ASP A 32 -11.22 5.32 -4.94
C ASP A 32 -10.48 4.50 -6.02
N ARG A 33 -11.20 3.59 -6.65
CA ARG A 33 -10.64 2.74 -7.71
C ARG A 33 -10.04 3.55 -8.86
N GLU A 34 -10.63 4.67 -9.25
CA GLU A 34 -10.14 5.47 -10.38
C GLU A 34 -8.83 6.17 -10.03
N ALA A 35 -8.71 6.69 -8.81
CA ALA A 35 -7.45 7.24 -8.31
C ALA A 35 -6.35 6.16 -8.25
N VAL A 36 -6.69 4.95 -7.79
CA VAL A 36 -5.75 3.81 -7.78
C VAL A 36 -5.33 3.45 -9.21
N MET A 37 -6.27 3.35 -10.17
CA MET A 37 -5.95 3.04 -11.56
C MET A 37 -5.03 4.11 -12.17
N ALA A 38 -5.26 5.40 -11.87
CA ALA A 38 -4.37 6.49 -12.30
C ALA A 38 -2.96 6.36 -11.72
N ALA A 39 -2.82 5.96 -10.44
CA ALA A 39 -1.52 5.69 -9.83
C ALA A 39 -0.79 4.52 -10.53
N TYR A 40 -1.49 3.43 -10.86
CA TYR A 40 -0.93 2.34 -11.64
C TYR A 40 -0.45 2.82 -13.02
N GLU A 41 -1.25 3.61 -13.73
CA GLU A 41 -0.92 4.16 -15.05
C GLU A 41 0.29 5.11 -14.98
N LYS A 42 0.30 6.06 -14.05
CA LYS A 42 1.40 7.01 -13.80
C LYS A 42 2.74 6.29 -13.59
N LYS A 43 2.72 5.13 -12.93
CA LYS A 43 3.92 4.30 -12.67
C LYS A 43 4.24 3.31 -13.79
N GLY A 44 3.39 3.18 -14.80
CA GLY A 44 3.52 2.17 -15.86
C GLY A 44 3.29 0.73 -15.36
N TYR A 45 2.54 0.56 -14.26
CA TYR A 45 2.21 -0.73 -13.69
C TYR A 45 0.96 -1.33 -14.32
N ARG A 46 0.86 -2.66 -14.32
CA ARG A 46 -0.32 -3.34 -14.84
C ARG A 46 -1.42 -3.43 -13.79
N PHE A 47 -2.57 -2.81 -14.06
CA PHE A 47 -3.82 -3.06 -13.35
C PHE A 47 -4.60 -4.17 -14.05
N PHE A 48 -5.15 -5.13 -13.28
CA PHE A 48 -5.93 -6.26 -13.81
C PHE A 48 -7.41 -5.91 -13.78
N ASP A 49 -7.95 -5.48 -14.90
CA ASP A 49 -9.32 -4.99 -15.06
C ASP A 49 -10.22 -5.94 -15.88
N GLY A 50 -9.61 -6.90 -16.57
CA GLY A 50 -10.29 -7.83 -17.46
C GLY A 50 -10.47 -9.23 -16.91
N GLY A 51 -11.30 -10.01 -17.59
CA GLY A 51 -11.45 -11.45 -17.33
C GLY A 51 -12.56 -11.80 -16.34
N LYS A 52 -12.37 -12.92 -15.66
CA LYS A 52 -13.32 -13.49 -14.71
C LYS A 52 -13.23 -12.77 -13.37
N ASP A 53 -14.23 -12.99 -12.53
CA ASP A 53 -14.22 -12.58 -11.13
C ASP A 53 -12.97 -13.07 -10.39
N TYR A 54 -12.59 -12.35 -9.35
CA TYR A 54 -11.39 -12.60 -8.53
C TYR A 54 -10.05 -12.47 -9.27
N ASN A 55 -9.98 -11.70 -10.38
CA ASN A 55 -8.70 -11.23 -10.92
C ASN A 55 -8.20 -10.09 -10.04
N VAL A 56 -7.52 -10.44 -8.94
CA VAL A 56 -7.24 -9.52 -7.85
C VAL A 56 -6.01 -8.65 -8.11
N ASN A 57 -6.16 -7.32 -7.89
CA ASN A 57 -5.08 -6.37 -7.74
C ASN A 57 -4.78 -6.24 -6.25
N ILE A 58 -3.63 -6.73 -5.80
CA ILE A 58 -3.14 -6.59 -4.43
C ILE A 58 -2.09 -5.51 -4.41
N PHE A 59 -2.27 -4.50 -3.55
CA PHE A 59 -1.29 -3.44 -3.40
C PHE A 59 -1.16 -2.98 -1.95
N GLY A 60 -0.01 -2.45 -1.62
CA GLY A 60 0.26 -1.74 -0.38
C GLY A 60 0.51 -0.28 -0.67
N VAL A 61 0.25 0.57 0.30
CA VAL A 61 0.61 1.98 0.28
C VAL A 61 1.39 2.28 1.55
N ARG A 62 2.65 2.61 1.36
CA ARG A 62 3.55 3.05 2.43
C ARG A 62 3.32 4.52 2.70
N VAL A 63 3.02 4.86 3.94
CA VAL A 63 2.91 6.24 4.40
C VAL A 63 4.31 6.83 4.59
N ASP A 64 4.47 8.11 4.32
CA ASP A 64 5.75 8.82 4.51
C ASP A 64 6.01 9.11 5.99
N ASN A 65 6.28 8.04 6.74
CA ASN A 65 6.61 8.06 8.14
C ASN A 65 7.82 7.13 8.41
N PRO A 66 8.98 7.66 8.79
CA PRO A 66 10.16 6.85 9.05
C PRO A 66 10.13 6.12 10.41
N GLU A 67 9.12 6.35 11.25
CA GLU A 67 8.99 5.68 12.55
C GLU A 67 8.42 4.27 12.42
N SER A 68 9.20 3.25 12.65
CA SER A 68 8.82 1.84 12.45
C SER A 68 8.06 1.20 13.61
N ILE A 69 7.14 1.94 14.23
CA ILE A 69 6.48 1.50 15.47
C ILE A 69 5.04 1.03 15.21
N ARG A 70 4.31 1.67 14.30
CA ARG A 70 2.85 1.54 14.16
C ARG A 70 2.44 0.85 12.87
N PHE A 71 1.20 0.37 12.88
CA PHE A 71 0.49 -0.04 11.68
C PHE A 71 -0.19 1.20 11.09
N ASP A 72 0.54 1.98 10.32
CA ASP A 72 0.09 3.23 9.70
C ASP A 72 0.06 3.19 8.17
N ASP A 73 0.48 2.05 7.61
CA ASP A 73 0.38 1.75 6.19
C ASP A 73 -0.93 1.04 5.85
N TYR A 74 -1.13 0.81 4.55
CA TYR A 74 -2.32 0.14 4.04
C TYR A 74 -1.97 -1.08 3.19
N LEU A 75 -2.77 -2.14 3.34
CA LEU A 75 -2.88 -3.24 2.38
C LEU A 75 -4.26 -3.19 1.74
N CYS A 76 -4.32 -3.35 0.42
CA CYS A 76 -5.54 -3.17 -0.35
C CYS A 76 -5.74 -4.31 -1.33
N ALA A 77 -7.02 -4.56 -1.69
CA ALA A 77 -7.40 -5.47 -2.75
C ALA A 77 -8.55 -4.92 -3.58
N ILE A 78 -8.40 -4.93 -4.91
CA ILE A 78 -9.46 -4.57 -5.85
C ILE A 78 -9.68 -5.75 -6.80
N TYR A 79 -10.93 -6.19 -6.93
CA TYR A 79 -11.33 -7.30 -7.79
C TYR A 79 -12.81 -7.19 -8.16
N ARG A 80 -13.29 -8.07 -9.04
CA ARG A 80 -14.73 -8.24 -9.30
C ARG A 80 -15.26 -9.47 -8.58
N GLU A 81 -16.49 -9.37 -8.08
CA GLU A 81 -17.30 -10.47 -7.58
C GLU A 81 -18.72 -10.29 -8.12
N ASP A 82 -19.25 -11.31 -8.79
CA ASP A 82 -20.54 -11.26 -9.48
C ASP A 82 -20.63 -10.10 -10.51
N GLY A 83 -19.51 -9.78 -11.16
CA GLY A 83 -19.37 -8.68 -12.10
C GLY A 83 -19.20 -7.28 -11.49
N GLU A 84 -19.42 -7.13 -10.19
CA GLU A 84 -19.32 -5.88 -9.44
C GLU A 84 -17.91 -5.67 -8.89
N TRP A 85 -17.43 -4.42 -8.92
CA TRP A 85 -16.15 -4.09 -8.33
C TRP A 85 -16.24 -4.11 -6.79
N LYS A 86 -15.31 -4.82 -6.17
CA LYS A 86 -15.07 -4.84 -4.73
C LYS A 86 -13.73 -4.19 -4.45
N HIS A 87 -13.69 -3.38 -3.41
CA HIS A 87 -12.51 -2.66 -2.99
C HIS A 87 -12.38 -2.73 -1.46
N HIS A 88 -11.24 -3.18 -1.00
CA HIS A 88 -10.93 -3.28 0.43
C HIS A 88 -9.65 -2.51 0.72
N VAL A 89 -9.67 -1.77 1.81
CA VAL A 89 -8.52 -1.05 2.39
C VAL A 89 -8.40 -1.48 3.84
N TRP A 90 -7.23 -1.94 4.24
CA TRP A 90 -6.97 -2.47 5.57
C TRP A 90 -5.72 -1.82 6.15
N THR A 91 -5.76 -1.50 7.44
CA THR A 91 -4.60 -1.02 8.18
C THR A 91 -3.55 -2.11 8.31
N ALA A 92 -2.32 -1.78 7.99
CA ALA A 92 -1.21 -2.72 7.91
C ALA A 92 0.13 -2.05 8.22
N THR A 93 1.21 -2.80 8.14
CA THR A 93 2.55 -2.26 7.93
C THR A 93 3.17 -2.90 6.70
N THR A 94 3.91 -2.11 5.94
CA THR A 94 4.76 -2.53 4.82
C THR A 94 6.23 -2.54 5.18
N ASP A 95 6.53 -2.27 6.45
CA ASP A 95 7.87 -2.02 6.97
C ASP A 95 8.29 -3.00 8.07
N PRO A 96 9.61 -3.16 8.29
CA PRO A 96 10.10 -3.86 9.46
C PRO A 96 9.76 -3.09 10.74
N GLY A 97 9.43 -3.80 11.81
CA GLY A 97 9.25 -3.21 13.11
C GLY A 97 10.58 -2.86 13.79
N ARG A 98 10.54 -1.91 14.70
CA ARG A 98 11.67 -1.38 15.47
C ARG A 98 12.63 -2.45 15.98
N HIS A 99 12.10 -3.54 16.56
CA HIS A 99 12.93 -4.63 17.07
C HIS A 99 13.93 -5.16 16.03
N TRP A 100 13.53 -5.26 14.76
CA TRP A 100 14.39 -5.79 13.71
C TRP A 100 15.31 -4.75 13.08
N LEU A 101 15.02 -3.47 13.20
CA LEU A 101 15.95 -2.40 12.85
C LEU A 101 17.13 -2.40 13.81
N GLU A 102 16.85 -2.43 15.11
CA GLU A 102 17.87 -2.50 16.17
C GLU A 102 18.63 -3.83 16.17
N ASN A 103 17.96 -4.94 15.78
CA ASN A 103 18.50 -6.32 15.82
C ASN A 103 18.34 -7.02 14.48
N PRO A 104 19.05 -6.61 13.42
CA PRO A 104 18.88 -7.17 12.09
C PRO A 104 19.25 -8.66 12.03
N LEU A 105 18.44 -9.45 11.30
CA LEU A 105 18.67 -10.88 11.04
C LEU A 105 19.86 -11.14 10.12
N SER A 106 20.33 -10.12 9.42
CA SER A 106 21.44 -10.20 8.46
C SER A 106 22.53 -9.20 8.84
N PRO A 107 23.82 -9.55 8.68
CA PRO A 107 24.91 -8.59 8.85
C PRO A 107 24.88 -7.43 7.84
N LYS A 108 24.08 -7.56 6.78
CA LYS A 108 23.82 -6.47 5.82
C LYS A 108 22.72 -5.51 6.25
N GLY A 109 22.14 -5.71 7.42
CA GLY A 109 21.02 -4.91 7.89
C GLY A 109 19.64 -5.51 7.58
N THR A 110 18.59 -4.82 8.01
CA THR A 110 17.20 -5.21 7.82
C THR A 110 16.73 -4.90 6.41
N ALA A 111 15.93 -5.80 5.85
CA ALA A 111 15.40 -5.66 4.49
C ALA A 111 14.13 -4.83 4.49
N ILE A 112 14.12 -3.72 3.78
CA ILE A 112 12.93 -2.88 3.53
C ILE A 112 12.54 -3.06 2.06
N LEU A 113 11.33 -3.54 1.80
CA LEU A 113 10.84 -3.75 0.42
C LEU A 113 10.81 -2.42 -0.35
N MET A 114 11.45 -2.38 -1.50
CA MET A 114 11.42 -1.19 -2.36
C MET A 114 10.04 -1.04 -3.02
N PRO A 115 9.53 0.18 -3.24
CA PRO A 115 8.33 0.41 -4.05
C PRO A 115 8.48 -0.19 -5.44
N GLY A 116 7.39 -0.76 -5.96
CA GLY A 116 7.43 -1.40 -7.27
C GLY A 116 6.30 -2.40 -7.49
N GLN A 117 6.14 -2.85 -8.73
CA GLN A 117 5.24 -3.94 -9.05
C GLN A 117 6.00 -5.25 -9.21
N TYR A 118 5.72 -6.21 -8.36
CA TYR A 118 6.36 -7.53 -8.30
C TYR A 118 5.43 -8.60 -8.88
N ARG A 119 5.57 -8.89 -10.17
CA ARG A 119 4.63 -9.76 -10.89
C ARG A 119 4.85 -11.24 -10.59
N SER A 120 3.76 -11.91 -10.19
CA SER A 120 3.75 -13.35 -9.89
C SER A 120 4.81 -13.75 -8.86
N THR A 121 5.07 -12.91 -7.86
CA THR A 121 6.14 -13.09 -6.89
C THR A 121 5.69 -13.79 -5.61
N TRP A 122 4.39 -13.84 -5.34
CA TRP A 122 3.84 -14.52 -4.18
C TRP A 122 2.97 -15.71 -4.56
N LYS A 123 2.84 -16.64 -3.62
CA LYS A 123 1.90 -17.77 -3.68
C LYS A 123 1.33 -18.06 -2.29
N ILE A 124 0.15 -18.64 -2.24
CA ILE A 124 -0.39 -19.21 -1.00
C ILE A 124 0.48 -20.39 -0.59
N ALA A 125 1.08 -20.30 0.59
CA ALA A 125 1.89 -21.35 1.21
C ALA A 125 1.91 -21.16 2.74
N LYS A 126 2.50 -22.11 3.47
CA LYS A 126 2.62 -22.02 4.93
C LYS A 126 3.71 -21.04 5.36
N HIS A 127 3.30 -19.90 5.95
CA HIS A 127 4.22 -18.97 6.61
C HIS A 127 4.83 -19.67 7.83
N GLN A 128 6.18 -19.78 7.83
CA GLN A 128 6.94 -20.50 8.87
C GLN A 128 6.40 -21.92 9.16
N GLY A 129 5.80 -22.59 8.19
CA GLY A 129 5.20 -23.91 8.36
C GLY A 129 3.89 -23.95 9.16
N LYS A 130 3.36 -22.80 9.62
CA LYS A 130 2.26 -22.73 10.61
C LYS A 130 0.89 -22.50 9.98
N TYR A 131 0.71 -21.44 9.19
CA TYR A 131 -0.58 -21.05 8.63
C TYR A 131 -0.41 -20.52 7.21
N GLU A 132 -1.49 -20.53 6.42
CA GLU A 132 -1.47 -20.04 5.05
C GLU A 132 -1.24 -18.54 5.00
N ALA A 133 -0.40 -18.09 4.06
CA ALA A 133 -0.13 -16.69 3.78
C ALA A 133 0.32 -16.54 2.33
N LEU A 134 0.41 -15.32 1.81
CA LEU A 134 1.10 -15.09 0.56
C LEU A 134 2.62 -15.08 0.83
N CYS A 135 3.29 -16.17 0.43
CA CYS A 135 4.71 -16.34 0.64
C CYS A 135 5.50 -15.97 -0.61
N GLN A 136 6.57 -15.23 -0.42
CA GLN A 136 7.51 -14.88 -1.48
C GLN A 136 8.10 -16.12 -2.16
N ARG A 137 8.14 -16.13 -3.49
CA ARG A 137 8.72 -17.22 -4.31
C ARG A 137 9.67 -16.78 -5.42
N LYS A 138 9.72 -15.45 -5.71
CA LYS A 138 10.66 -14.86 -6.66
C LYS A 138 11.45 -13.75 -5.98
N PRO A 139 12.62 -13.37 -6.50
CA PRO A 139 13.38 -12.25 -5.98
C PRO A 139 12.58 -10.95 -5.95
N VAL A 140 12.85 -10.15 -4.95
CA VAL A 140 12.40 -8.76 -4.81
C VAL A 140 13.60 -7.86 -4.51
N LYS A 141 13.45 -6.56 -4.75
CA LYS A 141 14.46 -5.55 -4.41
C LYS A 141 14.16 -4.97 -3.04
N VAL A 142 15.20 -4.81 -2.24
CA VAL A 142 15.12 -4.24 -0.91
C VAL A 142 16.24 -3.21 -0.71
N TRP A 143 15.96 -2.22 0.12
CA TRP A 143 16.99 -1.45 0.79
C TRP A 143 17.53 -2.24 1.99
N ARG A 144 18.76 -1.97 2.39
CA ARG A 144 19.41 -2.60 3.54
C ARG A 144 19.70 -1.56 4.62
N ASP A 145 18.82 -1.49 5.58
CA ASP A 145 18.95 -0.64 6.75
C ASP A 145 19.89 -1.31 7.77
N ASN A 146 21.05 -0.70 8.01
CA ASN A 146 22.14 -1.29 8.81
C ASN A 146 22.72 -0.38 9.89
N ASN A 147 22.16 0.80 10.12
CA ASN A 147 22.65 1.73 11.15
C ASN A 147 22.23 1.33 12.57
N LYS A 148 21.22 0.43 12.70
CA LYS A 148 20.69 -0.14 13.95
C LYS A 148 20.02 0.89 14.87
N ASP A 149 19.46 1.93 14.30
CA ASP A 149 18.55 2.82 15.00
C ASP A 149 17.08 2.38 14.81
N ASP A 150 16.11 3.17 15.23
CA ASP A 150 14.69 2.88 15.12
C ASP A 150 14.01 3.64 13.98
N ILE A 151 14.80 4.23 13.08
CA ILE A 151 14.36 5.00 11.93
C ILE A 151 14.52 4.17 10.65
N LEU A 152 13.52 4.21 9.78
CA LEU A 152 13.54 3.52 8.49
C LEU A 152 14.36 4.29 7.45
N ASP A 153 15.44 3.71 6.95
CA ASP A 153 16.33 4.32 5.96
C ASP A 153 15.84 4.04 4.52
N TYR A 154 14.75 4.71 4.13
CA TYR A 154 14.28 4.65 2.75
C TYR A 154 15.27 5.33 1.79
N GLY A 155 15.48 4.69 0.63
CA GLY A 155 16.36 5.23 -0.41
C GLY A 155 17.85 5.16 -0.08
N CYS A 156 18.27 4.40 0.94
CA CYS A 156 19.69 4.18 1.22
C CYS A 156 20.39 3.54 0.02
N GLU A 157 21.71 3.81 -0.12
CA GLU A 157 22.51 3.33 -1.28
C GLU A 157 22.62 1.80 -1.32
N GLU A 158 22.62 1.14 -0.14
CA GLU A 158 22.76 -0.30 -0.08
C GLU A 158 21.46 -0.99 -0.44
N THR A 159 21.44 -1.63 -1.60
CA THR A 159 20.29 -2.37 -2.11
C THR A 159 20.66 -3.82 -2.37
N GLN A 160 19.68 -4.69 -2.32
CA GLN A 160 19.86 -6.11 -2.65
C GLN A 160 18.64 -6.66 -3.37
N GLU A 161 18.86 -7.58 -4.31
CA GLU A 161 17.78 -8.37 -4.92
C GLU A 161 17.90 -9.83 -4.49
N GLY A 162 16.78 -10.45 -4.09
CA GLY A 162 16.82 -11.84 -3.63
C GLY A 162 15.53 -12.33 -2.99
N LEU A 163 15.64 -13.52 -2.39
CA LEU A 163 14.59 -14.15 -1.60
C LEU A 163 14.88 -13.86 -0.13
N PHE A 164 14.06 -13.01 0.47
CA PHE A 164 14.22 -12.58 1.87
C PHE A 164 13.13 -13.14 2.78
N GLY A 165 12.13 -13.83 2.22
CA GLY A 165 10.97 -14.30 2.95
C GLY A 165 10.00 -13.17 3.29
N ILE A 166 9.99 -12.10 2.49
CA ILE A 166 9.00 -11.02 2.61
C ILE A 166 7.64 -11.56 2.20
N ASN A 167 6.84 -11.88 3.19
CA ASN A 167 5.52 -12.47 3.05
C ASN A 167 4.43 -11.44 3.37
N ILE A 168 3.21 -11.69 2.89
CA ILE A 168 2.01 -10.92 3.28
C ILE A 168 1.23 -11.79 4.25
N HIS A 169 1.20 -11.40 5.53
CA HIS A 169 0.66 -12.22 6.61
C HIS A 169 -0.02 -11.39 7.70
N ARG A 170 -0.54 -12.04 8.74
CA ARG A 170 -1.16 -11.39 9.90
C ARG A 170 -0.19 -11.19 11.04
N SER A 171 -0.51 -10.27 11.91
CA SER A 171 0.09 -10.13 13.23
C SER A 171 -0.51 -11.17 14.22
N ASN A 172 -1.11 -10.73 15.32
CA ASN A 172 -1.70 -11.60 16.34
C ASN A 172 -2.88 -12.43 15.77
N PRO A 173 -2.94 -13.75 16.06
CA PRO A 173 -4.04 -14.60 15.58
C PRO A 173 -5.37 -14.42 16.31
N ARG A 174 -5.43 -13.68 17.41
CA ARG A 174 -6.60 -13.59 18.30
C ARG A 174 -7.12 -12.18 18.50
N THR A 175 -6.24 -11.18 18.41
CA THR A 175 -6.56 -9.79 18.73
C THR A 175 -5.87 -8.84 17.75
N GLN A 176 -6.33 -7.61 17.68
CA GLN A 176 -5.63 -6.53 16.97
C GLN A 176 -4.28 -6.25 17.63
N SER A 177 -3.26 -6.05 16.81
CA SER A 177 -1.94 -5.56 17.27
C SER A 177 -1.87 -4.05 17.12
N TYR A 178 -1.29 -3.38 18.11
CA TYR A 178 -1.15 -1.92 18.07
C TYR A 178 0.26 -1.48 17.66
N LEU A 179 1.26 -2.31 17.94
CA LEU A 179 2.66 -2.08 17.62
C LEU A 179 3.20 -3.18 16.71
N VAL A 180 4.03 -2.78 15.74
CA VAL A 180 4.62 -3.71 14.75
C VAL A 180 5.66 -4.62 15.40
N GLU A 181 6.62 -4.06 16.11
CA GLU A 181 7.65 -4.78 16.87
C GLU A 181 8.22 -6.00 16.11
N LYS A 182 8.02 -7.20 16.65
CA LYS A 182 8.52 -8.47 16.09
C LYS A 182 7.65 -9.07 14.99
N TRP A 183 6.49 -8.48 14.68
CA TRP A 183 5.59 -9.03 13.68
C TRP A 183 6.13 -8.93 12.25
N SER A 184 6.91 -7.90 11.96
CA SER A 184 7.52 -7.69 10.65
C SER A 184 9.03 -7.51 10.75
N ALA A 185 9.78 -8.36 10.04
CA ALA A 185 11.21 -8.15 9.72
C ALA A 185 11.39 -7.70 8.26
N GLY A 186 10.41 -6.93 7.74
CA GLY A 186 10.27 -6.49 6.35
C GLY A 186 9.08 -7.10 5.61
N CYS A 187 8.26 -7.93 6.29
CA CYS A 187 7.01 -8.48 5.75
C CYS A 187 5.91 -7.42 5.69
N GLN A 188 4.92 -7.66 4.85
CA GLN A 188 3.69 -6.89 4.79
C GLN A 188 2.70 -7.51 5.79
N VAL A 189 2.28 -6.79 6.83
CA VAL A 189 1.59 -7.41 7.96
C VAL A 189 0.28 -6.71 8.28
N PHE A 190 -0.82 -7.46 8.24
CA PHE A 190 -2.14 -7.00 8.66
C PHE A 190 -2.20 -6.75 10.16
N GLN A 191 -2.79 -5.61 10.55
CA GLN A 191 -3.02 -5.26 11.94
C GLN A 191 -4.06 -6.16 12.61
N LYS A 192 -5.17 -6.45 11.89
CA LYS A 192 -6.32 -7.21 12.40
C LYS A 192 -6.42 -8.58 11.74
N VAL A 193 -6.72 -9.59 12.54
CA VAL A 193 -6.86 -10.97 12.05
C VAL A 193 -8.07 -11.15 11.14
N ASP A 194 -9.17 -10.45 11.39
CA ASP A 194 -10.39 -10.55 10.58
C ASP A 194 -10.17 -10.00 9.17
N ASP A 195 -9.45 -8.88 9.04
CA ASP A 195 -9.05 -8.30 7.76
C ASP A 195 -8.19 -9.28 6.96
N TYR A 196 -7.23 -9.90 7.64
CA TYR A 196 -6.39 -10.93 7.05
C TYR A 196 -7.16 -12.18 6.62
N ASN A 197 -8.13 -12.63 7.40
CA ASN A 197 -8.95 -13.79 7.06
C ASN A 197 -9.76 -13.52 5.78
N LEU A 198 -10.38 -12.35 5.66
CA LEU A 198 -11.07 -11.91 4.46
C LEU A 198 -10.11 -11.83 3.25
N PHE A 199 -8.93 -11.22 3.44
CA PHE A 199 -7.90 -11.17 2.40
C PHE A 199 -7.50 -12.56 1.90
N MET A 200 -7.29 -13.52 2.80
CA MET A 200 -6.93 -14.88 2.42
C MET A 200 -8.09 -15.64 1.75
N GLU A 201 -9.34 -15.36 2.11
CA GLU A 201 -10.50 -15.88 1.40
C GLU A 201 -10.52 -15.40 -0.06
N ILE A 202 -10.33 -14.10 -0.29
CA ILE A 202 -10.21 -13.49 -1.62
C ILE A 202 -9.06 -14.14 -2.42
N CYS A 203 -7.90 -14.29 -1.81
CA CYS A 203 -6.75 -14.94 -2.43
C CYS A 203 -7.04 -16.40 -2.81
N ASN A 204 -7.72 -17.16 -1.94
CA ASN A 204 -8.09 -18.54 -2.24
C ASN A 204 -9.09 -18.64 -3.40
N LYS A 205 -10.08 -17.75 -3.48
CA LYS A 205 -11.00 -17.64 -4.63
C LYS A 205 -10.25 -17.27 -5.91
N SER A 206 -9.32 -16.30 -5.83
CA SER A 206 -8.44 -15.91 -6.94
C SER A 206 -7.56 -17.06 -7.42
N ALA A 207 -6.95 -17.81 -6.50
CA ALA A 207 -6.11 -18.97 -6.83
C ALA A 207 -6.88 -20.06 -7.57
N LYS A 208 -8.15 -20.30 -7.23
CA LYS A 208 -9.03 -21.24 -7.93
C LYS A 208 -9.33 -20.79 -9.37
N ALA A 209 -9.46 -19.48 -9.60
CA ALA A 209 -9.81 -18.92 -10.91
C ALA A 209 -8.59 -18.73 -11.84
N PHE A 210 -7.44 -18.34 -11.28
CA PHE A 210 -6.26 -17.89 -12.05
C PHE A 210 -4.96 -18.65 -11.70
N GLY A 211 -5.01 -19.59 -10.76
CA GLY A 211 -3.82 -20.30 -10.29
C GLY A 211 -3.13 -19.61 -9.11
N ASN A 212 -2.34 -20.38 -8.37
CA ASN A 212 -1.66 -19.93 -7.14
C ASN A 212 -0.43 -19.06 -7.44
N SER A 213 -0.68 -17.85 -7.93
CA SER A 213 0.36 -16.91 -8.36
C SER A 213 -0.13 -15.48 -8.27
N PHE A 214 0.47 -14.68 -7.38
CA PHE A 214 0.00 -13.34 -7.06
C PHE A 214 1.04 -12.28 -7.40
N THR A 215 0.54 -11.17 -7.95
CA THR A 215 1.27 -9.92 -8.13
C THR A 215 0.97 -9.02 -6.93
N TYR A 216 1.98 -8.38 -6.40
CA TYR A 216 1.85 -7.34 -5.38
C TYR A 216 2.51 -6.06 -5.88
N THR A 217 1.86 -4.93 -5.66
CA THR A 217 2.38 -3.60 -5.98
C THR A 217 2.55 -2.83 -4.68
N LEU A 218 3.74 -2.31 -4.41
CA LEU A 218 3.97 -1.39 -3.30
C LEU A 218 4.08 0.02 -3.85
N PHE A 219 3.15 0.87 -3.45
CA PHE A 219 3.16 2.31 -3.68
C PHE A 219 3.70 3.04 -2.46
N GLU A 220 4.08 4.29 -2.66
CA GLU A 220 4.32 5.28 -1.61
C GLU A 220 3.15 6.28 -1.59
N GLU A 221 2.88 6.90 -0.45
CA GLU A 221 1.85 7.94 -0.29
C GLU A 221 1.91 9.01 -1.39
N ARG A 222 3.13 9.48 -1.73
CA ARG A 222 3.38 10.47 -2.79
C ARG A 222 2.95 10.04 -4.19
N ASP A 223 2.71 8.75 -4.43
CA ASP A 223 2.24 8.26 -5.73
C ASP A 223 0.75 8.61 -5.97
N PHE A 224 0.03 8.96 -4.90
CA PHE A 224 -1.36 9.42 -4.89
C PHE A 224 -1.46 10.96 -4.76
N ALA A 225 -0.38 11.66 -4.50
CA ALA A 225 -0.39 13.11 -4.52
C ALA A 225 -0.60 13.64 -5.94
N SER A 226 -1.46 14.65 -6.05
CA SER A 226 -1.83 15.32 -7.30
C SER A 226 -0.69 16.16 -7.84
#